data_f2c4aef0b89e75a5d2c4b79f87b31114
#
_entry.id   f2c4aef0b89e75a5d2c4b79f87b31114
#
_cell.length_a   1.000
_cell.length_b   1.000
_cell.length_c   1.000
_cell.angle_alpha   90.00
_cell.angle_beta   90.00
_cell.angle_gamma   90.00
#
_symmetry.space_group_name_H-M   'P 1'
#
loop_
_entity.id
_entity.type
_entity.pdbx_description
1 polymer ?
#
loop_
_entity_poly.entity_id
_entity_poly.type
_entity_poly.pdbx_seq_one_letter_code
_entity_poly.pdbx_strand_id
1 'polypeptide(L)'
;MSEVIGENEAKALYEELYKQLPRKKNLSMLVKNICKSSDTEKYVYELKDNKYIETVFIKRRDGGTVCVSTQVGCPVGCIFCESGRNGFVRNLTSSEIVQQIILLRRKVNRIVFMGMGEPLFNYDNLIKAIHILRDRYGLNFPTDGITISTVGPVDQLKKLREEHLKIQLTISLHAATQSARNRIIPHMRIYAIEDVVKQALSYSERHNRKIVFAYLLLPGINDRPSDVR
;
A
#
# COMPACT_ATOMS: atom_id res chain seq x y z
N MET A 1 31.74 10.25 10.63
CA MET A 1 32.18 9.04 9.88
C MET A 1 31.25 7.91 10.29
N SER A 2 30.32 7.52 9.41
CA SER A 2 29.48 6.34 9.64
C SER A 2 30.35 5.11 9.33
N GLU A 3 30.65 4.31 10.35
CA GLU A 3 31.26 3.00 10.14
C GLU A 3 30.36 2.20 9.22
N VAL A 4 30.87 1.86 8.06
CA VAL A 4 30.22 0.93 7.13
C VAL A 4 30.39 -0.45 7.74
N ILE A 5 29.32 -0.98 8.36
CA ILE A 5 29.26 -2.35 8.85
C ILE A 5 29.55 -3.30 7.67
N GLY A 6 30.48 -4.22 7.86
CA GLY A 6 30.83 -5.20 6.82
C GLY A 6 29.63 -6.07 6.41
N GLU A 7 29.60 -6.51 5.15
CA GLU A 7 28.47 -7.25 4.56
C GLU A 7 28.04 -8.48 5.37
N ASN A 8 29.00 -9.20 5.97
CA ASN A 8 28.74 -10.36 6.82
C ASN A 8 28.17 -9.98 8.20
N GLU A 9 28.61 -8.85 8.76
CA GLU A 9 28.08 -8.33 10.03
C GLU A 9 26.65 -7.79 9.86
N ALA A 10 26.38 -7.07 8.76
CA ALA A 10 25.04 -6.62 8.45
C ALA A 10 24.07 -7.78 8.26
N LYS A 11 24.51 -8.85 7.58
CA LYS A 11 23.74 -10.09 7.41
C LYS A 11 23.50 -10.80 8.74
N ALA A 12 24.52 -10.95 9.58
CA ALA A 12 24.40 -11.58 10.90
C ALA A 12 23.45 -10.79 11.81
N LEU A 13 23.62 -9.46 11.86
CA LEU A 13 22.74 -8.56 12.62
C LEU A 13 21.30 -8.62 12.14
N TYR A 14 21.10 -8.68 10.82
CA TYR A 14 19.77 -8.78 10.22
C TYR A 14 19.13 -10.14 10.49
N GLU A 15 19.87 -11.25 10.31
CA GLU A 15 19.40 -12.60 10.66
C GLU A 15 19.09 -12.71 12.15
N GLU A 16 19.90 -12.11 13.02
CA GLU A 16 19.67 -12.07 14.45
C GLU A 16 18.42 -11.26 14.80
N LEU A 17 18.24 -10.07 14.22
CA LEU A 17 17.04 -9.26 14.36
C LEU A 17 15.80 -9.99 13.84
N TYR A 18 15.89 -10.69 12.70
CA TYR A 18 14.78 -11.46 12.13
C TYR A 18 14.49 -12.76 12.86
N LYS A 19 15.51 -13.50 13.33
CA LYS A 19 15.33 -14.69 14.17
C LYS A 19 14.79 -14.33 15.56
N GLN A 20 15.09 -13.13 16.06
CA GLN A 20 14.55 -12.62 17.33
C GLN A 20 13.17 -11.97 17.21
N LEU A 21 12.61 -11.84 16.02
CA LEU A 21 11.30 -11.24 15.75
C LEU A 21 10.07 -11.88 16.45
N PRO A 22 10.11 -13.03 17.11
CA PRO A 22 8.98 -13.44 17.94
C PRO A 22 9.06 -13.01 19.41
N ARG A 23 10.04 -12.23 19.83
CA ARG A 23 10.01 -11.68 21.20
C ARG A 23 9.04 -10.50 21.24
N LYS A 24 7.88 -10.72 21.89
CA LYS A 24 6.77 -9.77 22.09
C LYS A 24 7.17 -8.34 22.48
N LYS A 25 8.39 -8.11 22.96
CA LYS A 25 8.87 -6.81 23.45
C LYS A 25 9.10 -5.75 22.36
N ASN A 26 9.36 -6.13 21.11
CA ASN A 26 9.69 -5.20 20.03
C ASN A 26 8.61 -5.04 18.97
N LEU A 27 7.46 -5.71 19.11
CA LEU A 27 6.36 -5.56 18.18
C LEU A 27 5.58 -4.28 18.48
N SER A 28 5.24 -3.54 17.43
CA SER A 28 4.38 -2.36 17.52
C SER A 28 2.90 -2.70 17.38
N MET A 29 2.58 -3.98 17.12
CA MET A 29 1.20 -4.45 16.97
C MET A 29 1.08 -5.93 17.38
N LEU A 30 -0.16 -6.34 17.69
CA LEU A 30 -0.53 -7.72 18.03
C LEU A 30 -1.68 -8.17 17.13
N VAL A 31 -1.68 -9.46 16.75
CA VAL A 31 -2.83 -10.07 16.07
C VAL A 31 -3.98 -10.18 17.08
N LYS A 32 -5.05 -9.45 16.85
CA LYS A 32 -6.26 -9.46 17.70
C LYS A 32 -7.27 -10.49 17.25
N ASN A 33 -7.46 -10.61 15.94
CA ASN A 33 -8.40 -11.53 15.34
C ASN A 33 -7.97 -11.97 13.94
N ILE A 34 -8.42 -13.16 13.52
CA ILE A 34 -8.22 -13.69 12.17
C ILE A 34 -9.56 -14.25 11.69
N CYS A 35 -10.14 -13.61 10.67
CA CYS A 35 -11.29 -14.12 9.95
C CYS A 35 -10.82 -14.88 8.72
N LYS A 36 -11.29 -16.13 8.53
CA LYS A 36 -10.86 -16.99 7.44
C LYS A 36 -12.03 -17.39 6.54
N SER A 37 -11.78 -17.41 5.24
CA SER A 37 -12.60 -18.07 4.24
C SER A 37 -11.75 -19.12 3.49
N SER A 38 -12.28 -19.67 2.37
CA SER A 38 -11.59 -20.72 1.61
C SER A 38 -10.17 -20.34 1.20
N ASP A 39 -9.99 -19.15 0.66
CA ASP A 39 -8.75 -18.65 0.05
C ASP A 39 -8.25 -17.32 0.63
N THR A 40 -8.97 -16.77 1.61
CA THR A 40 -8.67 -15.45 2.17
C THR A 40 -8.60 -15.49 3.69
N GLU A 41 -7.58 -14.85 4.25
CA GLU A 41 -7.43 -14.63 5.68
C GLU A 41 -7.34 -13.12 5.95
N LYS A 42 -8.30 -12.56 6.70
CA LYS A 42 -8.26 -11.17 7.17
C LYS A 42 -7.75 -11.12 8.60
N TYR A 43 -6.65 -10.42 8.79
CA TYR A 43 -6.00 -10.20 10.07
C TYR A 43 -6.39 -8.82 10.59
N VAL A 44 -6.85 -8.76 11.83
CA VAL A 44 -7.05 -7.51 12.57
C VAL A 44 -5.89 -7.35 13.54
N TYR A 45 -5.14 -6.28 13.40
CA TYR A 45 -4.03 -5.93 14.29
C TYR A 45 -4.43 -4.82 15.24
N GLU A 46 -4.11 -4.99 16.50
CA GLU A 46 -4.17 -3.96 17.54
C GLU A 46 -2.80 -3.30 17.68
N LEU A 47 -2.76 -1.99 17.49
CA LEU A 47 -1.56 -1.16 17.59
C LEU A 47 -1.32 -0.74 19.05
N LYS A 48 -0.11 -0.24 19.36
CA LYS A 48 0.27 0.19 20.72
C LYS A 48 -0.61 1.31 21.30
N ASP A 49 -1.23 2.10 20.44
CA ASP A 49 -2.15 3.18 20.80
C ASP A 49 -3.63 2.74 20.81
N ASN A 50 -3.88 1.44 20.90
CA ASN A 50 -5.22 0.82 20.92
C ASN A 50 -6.06 1.13 19.67
N LYS A 51 -5.40 1.42 18.53
CA LYS A 51 -6.05 1.53 17.23
C LYS A 51 -5.96 0.20 16.50
N TYR A 52 -6.83 0.03 15.50
CA TYR A 52 -6.92 -1.21 14.74
C TYR A 52 -6.67 -0.96 13.26
N ILE A 53 -5.97 -1.91 12.64
CA ILE A 53 -5.81 -1.96 11.19
C ILE A 53 -6.10 -3.37 10.69
N GLU A 54 -6.37 -3.47 9.40
CA GLU A 54 -6.63 -4.74 8.74
C GLU A 54 -5.57 -5.05 7.70
N THR A 55 -5.26 -6.32 7.56
CA THR A 55 -4.40 -6.87 6.51
C THR A 55 -5.07 -8.10 5.95
N VAL A 56 -5.10 -8.24 4.64
CA VAL A 56 -5.73 -9.39 3.99
C VAL A 56 -4.66 -10.22 3.28
N PHE A 57 -4.65 -11.51 3.56
CA PHE A 57 -3.83 -12.49 2.83
C PHE A 57 -4.72 -13.33 1.93
N ILE A 58 -4.44 -13.30 0.64
CA ILE A 58 -5.16 -14.06 -0.39
C ILE A 58 -4.25 -15.21 -0.83
N LYS A 59 -4.66 -16.43 -0.54
CA LYS A 59 -3.91 -17.64 -0.90
C LYS A 59 -3.83 -17.81 -2.41
N ARG A 60 -2.68 -18.27 -2.86
CA ARG A 60 -2.42 -18.69 -4.24
C ARG A 60 -1.68 -20.02 -4.22
N ARG A 61 -1.60 -20.67 -5.39
CA ARG A 61 -1.01 -22.01 -5.52
C ARG A 61 0.36 -22.16 -4.86
N ASP A 62 1.23 -21.17 -5.04
CA ASP A 62 2.63 -21.21 -4.59
C ASP A 62 2.99 -20.14 -3.55
N GLY A 63 2.01 -19.66 -2.79
CA GLY A 63 2.18 -18.59 -1.81
C GLY A 63 0.93 -17.70 -1.74
N GLY A 64 1.08 -16.38 -1.72
CA GLY A 64 -0.07 -15.51 -1.69
C GLY A 64 0.22 -14.05 -1.94
N THR A 65 -0.87 -13.29 -2.04
CA THR A 65 -0.86 -11.83 -2.10
C THR A 65 -1.26 -11.28 -0.73
N VAL A 66 -0.48 -10.33 -0.22
CA VAL A 66 -0.85 -9.60 0.99
C VAL A 66 -1.30 -8.19 0.64
N CYS A 67 -2.47 -7.81 1.14
CA CYS A 67 -3.01 -6.44 1.06
C CYS A 67 -2.70 -5.72 2.37
N VAL A 68 -1.87 -4.68 2.30
CA VAL A 68 -1.25 -4.00 3.43
C VAL A 68 -1.87 -2.62 3.62
N SER A 69 -2.17 -2.27 4.86
CA SER A 69 -2.61 -0.93 5.27
C SER A 69 -1.44 0.02 5.44
N THR A 70 -1.66 1.31 5.18
CA THR A 70 -0.67 2.38 5.32
C THR A 70 -1.06 3.47 6.30
N GLN A 71 -2.33 3.51 6.72
CA GLN A 71 -2.87 4.49 7.66
C GLN A 71 -3.88 3.83 8.59
N VAL A 72 -4.12 4.45 9.72
CA VAL A 72 -5.31 4.21 10.56
C VAL A 72 -6.41 5.13 10.06
N GLY A 73 -7.45 4.55 9.45
CA GLY A 73 -8.44 5.31 8.69
C GLY A 73 -7.90 5.79 7.33
N CYS A 74 -8.62 6.72 6.68
CA CYS A 74 -8.22 7.26 5.39
C CYS A 74 -8.77 8.69 5.22
N PRO A 75 -7.94 9.66 4.78
CA PRO A 75 -8.40 11.05 4.61
C PRO A 75 -9.15 11.28 3.29
N VAL A 76 -9.17 10.30 2.37
CA VAL A 76 -9.69 10.46 1.01
C VAL A 76 -11.22 10.48 0.95
N GLY A 77 -11.89 9.70 1.81
CA GLY A 77 -13.34 9.70 1.94
C GLY A 77 -14.10 9.20 0.70
N CYS A 78 -13.54 8.20 -0.02
CA CYS A 78 -14.26 7.57 -1.15
C CYS A 78 -15.61 7.02 -0.70
N ILE A 79 -16.70 7.33 -1.43
CA ILE A 79 -18.08 7.00 -1.02
C ILE A 79 -18.34 5.50 -0.91
N PHE A 80 -17.55 4.67 -1.55
CA PHE A 80 -17.67 3.20 -1.56
C PHE A 80 -16.73 2.50 -0.55
N CYS A 81 -15.85 3.25 0.14
CA CYS A 81 -14.78 2.68 0.94
C CYS A 81 -15.04 2.80 2.43
N GLU A 82 -15.09 1.67 3.11
CA GLU A 82 -15.31 1.61 4.56
C GLU A 82 -14.18 2.27 5.36
N SER A 83 -12.93 2.17 4.88
CA SER A 83 -11.76 2.74 5.56
C SER A 83 -11.82 4.27 5.73
N GLY A 84 -12.59 4.96 4.87
CA GLY A 84 -12.77 6.41 4.94
C GLY A 84 -13.91 6.88 5.83
N ARG A 85 -14.84 5.99 6.24
CA ARG A 85 -16.04 6.37 7.00
C ARG A 85 -15.74 7.03 8.33
N ASN A 86 -14.75 6.53 9.04
CA ASN A 86 -14.34 7.05 10.35
C ASN A 86 -13.25 8.11 10.25
N GLY A 87 -12.96 8.60 9.03
CA GLY A 87 -11.95 9.60 8.77
C GLY A 87 -10.52 9.07 8.95
N PHE A 88 -9.58 9.99 9.03
CA PHE A 88 -8.15 9.75 9.19
C PHE A 88 -7.73 9.97 10.64
N VAL A 89 -6.96 9.05 11.19
CA VAL A 89 -6.40 9.17 12.53
C VAL A 89 -4.91 9.49 12.47
N ARG A 90 -4.11 8.60 11.84
CA ARG A 90 -2.66 8.80 11.67
C ARG A 90 -2.06 7.92 10.57
N ASN A 91 -0.89 8.29 10.16
CA ASN A 91 -0.04 7.44 9.34
C ASN A 91 0.50 6.25 10.15
N LEU A 92 0.68 5.11 9.49
CA LEU A 92 1.47 4.01 10.03
C LEU A 92 2.96 4.32 9.85
N THR A 93 3.76 3.92 10.82
CA THR A 93 5.22 3.94 10.69
C THR A 93 5.68 2.89 9.68
N SER A 94 6.87 3.05 9.12
CA SER A 94 7.47 2.03 8.24
C SER A 94 7.58 0.66 8.92
N SER A 95 7.83 0.62 10.22
CA SER A 95 7.85 -0.60 11.02
C SER A 95 6.47 -1.26 11.11
N GLU A 96 5.39 -0.49 11.36
CA GLU A 96 4.02 -1.02 11.38
C GLU A 96 3.60 -1.56 10.01
N ILE A 97 4.02 -0.92 8.92
CA ILE A 97 3.76 -1.39 7.55
C ILE A 97 4.44 -2.74 7.31
N VAL A 98 5.72 -2.86 7.63
CA VAL A 98 6.50 -4.10 7.44
C VAL A 98 6.02 -5.23 8.35
N GLN A 99 5.68 -4.94 9.60
CA GLN A 99 5.23 -5.94 10.56
C GLN A 99 3.94 -6.64 10.14
N GLN A 100 3.05 -6.00 9.39
CA GLN A 100 1.85 -6.64 8.83
C GLN A 100 2.23 -7.88 8.01
N ILE A 101 3.32 -7.80 7.24
CA ILE A 101 3.78 -8.90 6.36
C ILE A 101 4.47 -9.99 7.17
N ILE A 102 5.35 -9.60 8.08
CA ILE A 102 6.14 -10.53 8.89
C ILE A 102 5.25 -11.36 9.83
N LEU A 103 4.28 -10.73 10.45
CA LEU A 103 3.38 -11.37 11.41
C LEU A 103 2.40 -12.37 10.77
N LEU A 104 2.18 -12.32 9.46
CA LEU A 104 1.39 -13.32 8.75
C LEU A 104 1.98 -14.73 8.87
N ARG A 105 3.31 -14.87 8.92
CA ARG A 105 4.02 -16.15 8.86
C ARG A 105 3.55 -17.01 7.67
N ARG A 106 3.34 -16.38 6.53
CA ARG A 106 2.91 -16.99 5.27
C ARG A 106 3.93 -16.71 4.18
N LYS A 107 4.00 -17.58 3.18
CA LYS A 107 4.78 -17.31 1.98
C LYS A 107 4.05 -16.24 1.15
N VAL A 108 4.62 -15.06 1.09
CA VAL A 108 4.09 -13.91 0.35
C VAL A 108 4.85 -13.80 -0.97
N ASN A 109 4.14 -13.75 -2.09
CA ASN A 109 4.71 -13.59 -3.42
C ASN A 109 4.39 -12.21 -4.01
N ARG A 110 3.35 -11.54 -3.50
CA ARG A 110 2.95 -10.20 -3.93
C ARG A 110 2.52 -9.37 -2.73
N ILE A 111 2.93 -8.12 -2.74
CA ILE A 111 2.52 -7.11 -1.76
C ILE A 111 1.73 -6.04 -2.52
N VAL A 112 0.51 -5.77 -2.06
CA VAL A 112 -0.31 -4.70 -2.62
C VAL A 112 -0.67 -3.71 -1.51
N PHE A 113 -0.33 -2.44 -1.68
CA PHE A 113 -0.73 -1.37 -0.78
C PHE A 113 -2.13 -0.90 -1.19
N MET A 114 -3.14 -1.70 -0.79
CA MET A 114 -4.57 -1.53 -1.10
C MET A 114 -5.45 -1.73 0.13
N GLY A 115 -4.84 -1.77 1.33
CA GLY A 115 -5.55 -1.84 2.61
C GLY A 115 -6.09 -0.48 3.05
N MET A 116 -6.12 -0.26 4.36
CA MET A 116 -6.58 1.02 4.91
C MET A 116 -5.59 2.15 4.61
N GLY A 117 -6.11 3.30 4.16
CA GLY A 117 -5.34 4.51 3.89
C GLY A 117 -5.04 4.76 2.42
N GLU A 118 -4.62 6.00 2.13
CA GLU A 118 -4.02 6.38 0.85
C GLU A 118 -2.49 6.27 0.98
N PRO A 119 -1.86 5.34 0.25
CA PRO A 119 -0.42 5.08 0.43
C PRO A 119 0.45 6.31 0.20
N LEU A 120 0.14 7.11 -0.80
CA LEU A 120 0.96 8.28 -1.14
C LEU A 120 0.78 9.46 -0.16
N PHE A 121 -0.23 9.46 0.71
CA PHE A 121 -0.31 10.40 1.83
C PHE A 121 0.55 9.99 3.03
N ASN A 122 1.06 8.75 3.02
CA ASN A 122 2.09 8.29 3.96
C ASN A 122 3.42 8.01 3.26
N TYR A 123 3.81 8.91 2.37
CA TYR A 123 4.89 8.71 1.39
C TYR A 123 6.19 8.23 2.00
N ASP A 124 6.74 8.98 2.96
CA ASP A 124 8.09 8.71 3.50
C ASP A 124 8.16 7.35 4.22
N ASN A 125 7.13 7.02 5.01
CA ASN A 125 7.05 5.70 5.65
C ASN A 125 6.83 4.57 4.66
N LEU A 126 6.01 4.81 3.61
CA LEU A 126 5.78 3.84 2.54
C LEU A 126 7.07 3.52 1.81
N ILE A 127 7.79 4.53 1.34
CA ILE A 127 9.05 4.35 0.61
C ILE A 127 10.10 3.67 1.49
N LYS A 128 10.23 4.09 2.75
CA LYS A 128 11.11 3.43 3.71
C LYS A 128 10.73 1.96 3.95
N ALA A 129 9.43 1.65 4.08
CA ALA A 129 8.97 0.27 4.22
C ALA A 129 9.32 -0.56 2.98
N ILE A 130 9.13 -0.02 1.78
CA ILE A 130 9.48 -0.70 0.52
C ILE A 130 10.98 -0.97 0.45
N HIS A 131 11.83 -0.04 0.84
CA HIS A 131 13.28 -0.28 0.90
C HIS A 131 13.63 -1.40 1.88
N ILE A 132 13.02 -1.42 3.08
CA ILE A 132 13.23 -2.50 4.07
C ILE A 132 12.79 -3.86 3.49
N LEU A 133 11.64 -3.92 2.82
CA LEU A 133 11.13 -5.16 2.23
C LEU A 133 12.02 -5.69 1.10
N ARG A 134 12.68 -4.79 0.37
CA ARG A 134 13.57 -5.11 -0.76
C ARG A 134 15.02 -5.37 -0.35
N ASP A 135 15.40 -4.98 0.85
CA ASP A 135 16.77 -5.12 1.32
C ASP A 135 17.24 -6.59 1.16
N ARG A 136 18.44 -6.77 0.58
CA ARG A 136 19.01 -8.09 0.29
C ARG A 136 19.29 -8.92 1.54
N TYR A 137 19.51 -8.26 2.67
CA TYR A 137 19.71 -8.90 3.96
C TYR A 137 18.39 -9.16 4.72
N GLY A 138 17.28 -8.63 4.18
CA GLY A 138 15.94 -8.76 4.72
C GLY A 138 15.09 -9.79 4.02
N LEU A 139 13.87 -9.36 3.66
CA LEU A 139 12.95 -10.20 2.91
C LEU A 139 13.38 -10.37 1.45
N ASN A 140 14.28 -9.52 0.96
CA ASN A 140 14.76 -9.50 -0.43
C ASN A 140 13.59 -9.59 -1.44
N PHE A 141 12.54 -8.81 -1.16
CA PHE A 141 11.30 -8.91 -1.92
C PHE A 141 11.46 -8.29 -3.30
N PRO A 142 11.08 -8.99 -4.38
CA PRO A 142 11.27 -8.49 -5.74
C PRO A 142 10.38 -7.27 -6.00
N THR A 143 10.91 -6.27 -6.70
CA THR A 143 10.21 -5.00 -6.97
C THR A 143 8.93 -5.19 -7.79
N ASP A 144 8.93 -6.12 -8.74
CA ASP A 144 7.79 -6.46 -9.58
C ASP A 144 6.68 -7.26 -8.84
N GLY A 145 6.99 -7.74 -7.64
CA GLY A 145 6.01 -8.27 -6.70
C GLY A 145 5.29 -7.22 -5.88
N ILE A 146 5.66 -5.92 -5.99
CA ILE A 146 5.08 -4.83 -5.20
C ILE A 146 4.17 -3.96 -6.07
N THR A 147 2.97 -3.67 -5.57
CA THR A 147 1.99 -2.78 -6.21
C THR A 147 1.58 -1.68 -5.25
N ILE A 148 1.61 -0.42 -5.70
CA ILE A 148 0.99 0.71 -5.03
C ILE A 148 -0.31 1.02 -5.76
N SER A 149 -1.44 1.09 -5.02
CA SER A 149 -2.70 1.61 -5.51
C SER A 149 -2.99 2.95 -4.86
N THR A 150 -3.26 3.96 -5.65
CA THR A 150 -3.43 5.33 -5.17
C THR A 150 -4.55 6.05 -5.91
N VAL A 151 -5.21 6.98 -5.24
CA VAL A 151 -6.13 7.92 -5.88
C VAL A 151 -5.40 9.01 -6.68
N GLY A 152 -4.08 9.04 -6.62
CA GLY A 152 -3.25 9.88 -7.47
C GLY A 152 -3.06 11.33 -7.01
N PRO A 153 -2.61 11.59 -5.76
CA PRO A 153 -2.17 12.94 -5.39
C PRO A 153 -0.99 13.36 -6.28
N VAL A 154 -1.21 14.38 -7.10
CA VAL A 154 -0.34 14.79 -8.21
C VAL A 154 1.10 15.04 -7.75
N ASP A 155 1.27 15.76 -6.62
CA ASP A 155 2.61 16.09 -6.13
C ASP A 155 3.37 14.86 -5.63
N GLN A 156 2.66 13.90 -5.06
CA GLN A 156 3.26 12.65 -4.60
C GLN A 156 3.58 11.72 -5.79
N LEU A 157 2.75 11.73 -6.84
CA LEU A 157 3.06 11.01 -8.09
C LEU A 157 4.32 11.55 -8.75
N LYS A 158 4.54 12.89 -8.74
CA LYS A 158 5.79 13.49 -9.22
C LYS A 158 7.00 13.00 -8.43
N LYS A 159 6.90 12.96 -7.09
CA LYS A 159 7.97 12.41 -6.23
C LYS A 159 8.24 10.94 -6.54
N LEU A 160 7.18 10.12 -6.63
CA LEU A 160 7.30 8.68 -6.90
C LEU A 160 7.96 8.40 -8.25
N ARG A 161 7.73 9.25 -9.25
CA ARG A 161 8.38 9.15 -10.56
C ARG A 161 9.90 9.27 -10.48
N GLU A 162 10.42 10.09 -9.56
CA GLU A 162 11.87 10.31 -9.40
C GLU A 162 12.53 9.22 -8.55
N GLU A 163 11.76 8.38 -7.86
CA GLU A 163 12.30 7.25 -7.11
C GLU A 163 12.90 6.20 -8.06
N HIS A 164 14.01 5.60 -7.66
CA HIS A 164 14.61 4.47 -8.41
C HIS A 164 13.89 3.12 -8.13
N LEU A 165 12.55 3.19 -8.05
CA LEU A 165 11.68 2.07 -7.70
C LEU A 165 10.74 1.72 -8.86
N LYS A 166 11.06 0.62 -9.57
CA LYS A 166 10.21 0.12 -10.68
C LYS A 166 9.03 -0.70 -10.14
N ILE A 167 8.14 -0.07 -9.39
CA ILE A 167 6.98 -0.71 -8.76
C ILE A 167 5.79 -0.68 -9.72
N GLN A 168 4.89 -1.67 -9.62
CA GLN A 168 3.62 -1.62 -10.32
C GLN A 168 2.74 -0.51 -9.71
N LEU A 169 2.27 0.41 -10.55
CA LEU A 169 1.37 1.48 -10.13
C LEU A 169 -0.05 1.20 -10.63
N THR A 170 -1.01 1.32 -9.73
CA THR A 170 -2.44 1.30 -10.02
C THR A 170 -3.04 2.65 -9.62
N ILE A 171 -3.78 3.27 -10.51
CA ILE A 171 -4.53 4.50 -10.24
C ILE A 171 -5.99 4.16 -10.01
N SER A 172 -6.49 4.42 -8.82
CA SER A 172 -7.91 4.38 -8.47
C SER A 172 -8.63 5.57 -9.11
N LEU A 173 -8.92 5.44 -10.41
CA LEU A 173 -9.49 6.52 -11.22
C LEU A 173 -11.00 6.62 -10.99
N HIS A 174 -11.72 5.52 -11.15
CA HIS A 174 -13.15 5.30 -10.89
C HIS A 174 -14.12 6.24 -11.63
N ALA A 175 -13.62 7.09 -12.51
CA ALA A 175 -14.44 7.99 -13.30
C ALA A 175 -13.75 8.36 -14.62
N ALA A 176 -14.53 8.64 -15.65
CA ALA A 176 -14.06 9.19 -16.91
C ALA A 176 -14.13 10.73 -16.94
N THR A 177 -14.91 11.33 -16.05
CA THR A 177 -15.10 12.78 -15.97
C THR A 177 -14.77 13.33 -14.58
N GLN A 178 -14.32 14.58 -14.52
CA GLN A 178 -14.03 15.27 -13.26
C GLN A 178 -15.26 15.32 -12.35
N SER A 179 -16.45 15.59 -12.91
CA SER A 179 -17.69 15.67 -12.15
C SER A 179 -18.04 14.34 -11.46
N ALA A 180 -17.96 13.22 -12.17
CA ALA A 180 -18.20 11.90 -11.61
C ALA A 180 -17.14 11.57 -10.54
N ARG A 181 -15.85 11.87 -10.82
CA ARG A 181 -14.76 11.65 -9.89
C ARG A 181 -14.92 12.45 -8.60
N ASN A 182 -15.34 13.70 -8.67
CA ASN A 182 -15.58 14.54 -7.50
C ASN A 182 -16.71 14.01 -6.60
N ARG A 183 -17.69 13.31 -7.17
CA ARG A 183 -18.76 12.64 -6.41
C ARG A 183 -18.25 11.37 -5.73
N ILE A 184 -17.37 10.62 -6.40
CA ILE A 184 -16.87 9.32 -5.92
C ILE A 184 -15.74 9.50 -4.92
N ILE A 185 -14.83 10.47 -5.16
CA ILE A 185 -13.63 10.74 -4.35
C ILE A 185 -13.60 12.22 -3.95
N PRO A 186 -14.49 12.64 -3.04
CA PRO A 186 -14.78 14.05 -2.80
C PRO A 186 -13.58 14.86 -2.28
N HIS A 187 -12.70 14.29 -1.52
CA HIS A 187 -11.56 15.03 -0.95
C HIS A 187 -10.39 15.18 -1.95
N MET A 188 -10.49 14.54 -3.13
CA MET A 188 -9.46 14.64 -4.18
C MET A 188 -9.84 15.62 -5.32
N ARG A 189 -10.93 16.37 -5.16
CA ARG A 189 -11.39 17.34 -6.17
C ARG A 189 -10.40 18.47 -6.51
N ILE A 190 -9.40 18.68 -5.67
CA ILE A 190 -8.31 19.64 -5.89
C ILE A 190 -7.37 19.24 -7.04
N TYR A 191 -7.36 17.96 -7.43
CA TYR A 191 -6.55 17.44 -8.51
C TYR A 191 -7.41 17.16 -9.74
N ALA A 192 -7.07 17.80 -10.87
CA ALA A 192 -7.73 17.51 -12.15
C ALA A 192 -7.43 16.06 -12.57
N ILE A 193 -8.44 15.40 -13.13
CA ILE A 193 -8.30 14.01 -13.59
C ILE A 193 -7.23 13.88 -14.67
N GLU A 194 -7.11 14.88 -15.51
CA GLU A 194 -6.12 14.99 -16.59
C GLU A 194 -4.70 15.03 -16.02
N ASP A 195 -4.48 15.77 -14.93
CA ASP A 195 -3.18 15.85 -14.26
C ASP A 195 -2.80 14.53 -13.62
N VAL A 196 -3.76 13.84 -12.99
CA VAL A 196 -3.54 12.50 -12.42
C VAL A 196 -3.12 11.52 -13.52
N VAL A 197 -3.84 11.49 -14.64
CA VAL A 197 -3.54 10.63 -15.80
C VAL A 197 -2.18 10.99 -16.38
N LYS A 198 -1.90 12.27 -16.58
CA LYS A 198 -0.61 12.76 -17.10
C LYS A 198 0.57 12.30 -16.23
N GLN A 199 0.47 12.45 -14.90
CA GLN A 199 1.55 12.00 -14.01
C GLN A 199 1.69 10.46 -13.99
N ALA A 200 0.59 9.73 -14.07
CA ALA A 200 0.63 8.26 -14.17
C ALA A 200 1.32 7.81 -15.46
N LEU A 201 1.01 8.41 -16.60
CA LEU A 201 1.66 8.11 -17.88
C LEU A 201 3.15 8.49 -17.85
N SER A 202 3.50 9.64 -17.27
CA SER A 202 4.89 10.05 -17.10
C SER A 202 5.69 9.07 -16.20
N TYR A 203 5.06 8.50 -15.17
CA TYR A 203 5.65 7.41 -14.38
C TYR A 203 5.87 6.16 -15.25
N SER A 204 4.87 5.79 -16.07
CA SER A 204 4.95 4.66 -17.00
C SER A 204 6.15 4.76 -17.94
N GLU A 205 6.31 5.91 -18.57
CA GLU A 205 7.43 6.19 -19.48
C GLU A 205 8.78 6.12 -18.77
N ARG A 206 8.90 6.79 -17.62
CA ARG A 206 10.16 6.86 -16.84
C ARG A 206 10.65 5.49 -16.40
N HIS A 207 9.74 4.61 -15.99
CA HIS A 207 10.08 3.30 -15.41
C HIS A 207 9.92 2.14 -16.39
N ASN A 208 9.43 2.40 -17.61
CA ASN A 208 9.05 1.38 -18.59
C ASN A 208 8.12 0.31 -17.96
N ARG A 209 7.04 0.78 -17.30
CA ARG A 209 6.04 -0.05 -16.61
C ARG A 209 4.64 0.33 -17.03
N LYS A 210 3.79 -0.66 -17.31
CA LYS A 210 2.36 -0.43 -17.59
C LYS A 210 1.66 0.11 -16.36
N ILE A 211 0.77 1.10 -16.56
CA ILE A 211 -0.14 1.60 -15.52
C ILE A 211 -1.44 0.80 -15.58
N VAL A 212 -2.00 0.50 -14.41
CA VAL A 212 -3.36 -0.02 -14.28
C VAL A 212 -4.26 1.11 -13.80
N PHE A 213 -5.32 1.39 -14.56
CA PHE A 213 -6.40 2.27 -14.10
C PHE A 213 -7.53 1.39 -13.56
N ALA A 214 -7.79 1.50 -12.25
CA ALA A 214 -8.90 0.81 -11.63
C ALA A 214 -10.18 1.64 -11.79
N TYR A 215 -11.26 0.98 -12.19
CA TYR A 215 -12.55 1.59 -12.40
C TYR A 215 -13.64 0.73 -11.74
N LEU A 216 -14.21 1.23 -10.64
CA LEU A 216 -15.32 0.61 -9.96
C LEU A 216 -16.62 1.16 -10.56
N LEU A 217 -17.43 0.28 -11.16
CA LEU A 217 -18.75 0.65 -11.68
C LEU A 217 -19.73 0.86 -10.53
N LEU A 218 -20.27 2.06 -10.44
CA LEU A 218 -21.25 2.46 -9.43
C LEU A 218 -22.56 2.85 -10.15
N PRO A 219 -23.65 2.08 -9.95
CA PRO A 219 -24.91 2.30 -10.64
C PRO A 219 -25.42 3.72 -10.49
N GLY A 220 -25.76 4.35 -11.64
CA GLY A 220 -26.29 5.72 -11.70
C GLY A 220 -25.26 6.84 -11.44
N ILE A 221 -23.99 6.51 -11.26
CA ILE A 221 -22.93 7.50 -11.00
C ILE A 221 -21.91 7.57 -12.15
N ASN A 222 -21.36 6.44 -12.57
CA ASN A 222 -20.27 6.37 -13.54
C ASN A 222 -20.41 5.17 -14.50
N ASP A 223 -21.61 4.65 -14.68
CA ASP A 223 -21.91 3.44 -15.46
C ASP A 223 -22.64 3.75 -16.79
N ARG A 224 -22.72 5.03 -17.21
CA ARG A 224 -23.36 5.41 -18.46
C ARG A 224 -22.45 5.12 -19.67
N PRO A 225 -23.01 4.85 -20.87
CA PRO A 225 -22.20 4.68 -22.08
C PRO A 225 -21.25 5.85 -22.38
N SER A 226 -21.62 7.08 -21.99
CA SER A 226 -20.77 8.27 -22.10
C SER A 226 -19.55 8.24 -21.16
N ASP A 227 -19.58 7.42 -20.11
CA ASP A 227 -18.50 7.32 -19.14
C ASP A 227 -17.42 6.32 -19.58
N VAL A 228 -17.64 5.59 -20.71
CA VAL A 228 -16.76 4.52 -21.22
C VAL A 228 -16.12 4.87 -22.58
N ARG A 229 -16.42 6.04 -23.13
CA ARG A 229 -15.91 6.50 -24.44
C ARG A 229 -14.70 7.39 -24.37
#